data_b19ca043cae5115248e3405a16924c41
#
_entry.id   b19ca043cae5115248e3405a16924c41
#
_cell.length_a   1.000
_cell.length_b   1.000
_cell.length_c   1.000
_cell.angle_alpha   90.00
_cell.angle_beta   90.00
_cell.angle_gamma   90.00
#
_symmetry.space_group_name_H-M   'P 1'
#
loop_
_entity.id
_entity.type
_entity.pdbx_description
1 polymer ?
#
loop_
_entity_poly.entity_id
_entity_poly.type
_entity_poly.pdbx_seq_one_letter_code
_entity_poly.pdbx_strand_id
1 'polypeptide(L)'
;VGTNRLIEEDFHIPSMNFSELVRLTGNRYQWCRLVELLDKYDDVKISIDVKHSFAVEPLIKLLRQRNTENLIIGSFSGKRVEEIISKLPDITTSLTPREITSIKFRIGHKKLKGLPRYAMVPRKSNGMKIATRRFINRCEELGIPVYVWTINNKAEANYLTNIGASGIVTDNFKLFL
;
A
#
# COMPACT_ATOMS: atom_id res chain seq x y z
N VAL A 1 -11.08 -0.90 11.53
CA VAL A 1 -10.47 0.44 11.39
C VAL A 1 -11.49 1.45 11.84
N GLY A 2 -11.20 2.15 12.89
CA GLY A 2 -12.06 3.20 13.42
C GLY A 2 -11.84 4.53 12.70
N THR A 3 -12.75 5.45 12.92
CA THR A 3 -12.74 6.80 12.35
C THR A 3 -12.10 7.84 13.27
N ASN A 4 -11.63 7.43 14.45
CA ASN A 4 -11.12 8.30 15.52
C ASN A 4 -9.94 9.21 15.13
N ARG A 5 -9.30 8.99 13.97
CA ARG A 5 -8.29 9.90 13.41
C ARG A 5 -8.88 11.11 12.67
N LEU A 6 -10.12 11.00 12.23
CA LEU A 6 -10.78 12.01 11.38
C LEU A 6 -11.96 12.67 12.09
N ILE A 7 -12.62 11.93 12.97
CA ILE A 7 -13.79 12.39 13.71
C ILE A 7 -13.65 11.96 15.16
N GLU A 8 -14.17 12.76 16.08
CA GLU A 8 -14.06 12.52 17.52
C GLU A 8 -14.80 11.25 17.99
N GLU A 9 -15.76 10.76 17.18
CA GLU A 9 -16.50 9.54 17.46
C GLU A 9 -15.89 8.33 16.76
N ASP A 10 -15.76 7.21 17.48
CA ASP A 10 -15.23 5.96 16.94
C ASP A 10 -16.33 5.13 16.29
N PHE A 11 -16.53 5.31 14.99
CA PHE A 11 -17.41 4.47 14.20
C PHE A 11 -16.69 3.24 13.67
N HIS A 12 -17.31 2.08 13.83
CA HIS A 12 -16.80 0.84 13.24
C HIS A 12 -17.21 0.76 11.75
N ILE A 13 -16.45 1.40 10.86
CA ILE A 13 -16.74 1.48 9.42
C ILE A 13 -17.17 0.15 8.81
N PRO A 14 -16.55 -1.01 9.15
CA PRO A 14 -16.94 -2.30 8.59
C PRO A 14 -18.38 -2.75 8.81
N SER A 15 -19.04 -2.25 9.85
CA SER A 15 -20.44 -2.59 10.16
C SER A 15 -21.45 -1.60 9.60
N MET A 16 -20.99 -0.62 8.80
CA MET A 16 -21.82 0.46 8.28
C MET A 16 -21.91 0.40 6.75
N ASN A 17 -23.04 0.78 6.19
CA ASN A 17 -23.12 1.07 4.78
C ASN A 17 -22.66 2.52 4.47
N PHE A 18 -22.40 2.79 3.20
CA PHE A 18 -21.87 4.08 2.78
C PHE A 18 -22.82 5.25 3.10
N SER A 19 -24.13 5.07 2.95
CA SER A 19 -25.13 6.10 3.24
C SER A 19 -25.18 6.43 4.74
N GLU A 20 -25.03 5.43 5.61
CA GLU A 20 -24.93 5.63 7.06
C GLU A 20 -23.66 6.41 7.43
N LEU A 21 -22.53 6.06 6.84
CA LEU A 21 -21.26 6.76 7.05
C LEU A 21 -21.40 8.24 6.68
N VAL A 22 -21.95 8.53 5.50
CA VAL A 22 -22.18 9.91 5.02
C VAL A 22 -23.13 10.67 5.96
N ARG A 23 -24.25 10.05 6.37
CA ARG A 23 -25.23 10.65 7.26
C ARG A 23 -24.64 10.99 8.64
N LEU A 24 -23.89 10.07 9.24
CA LEU A 24 -23.32 10.22 10.58
C LEU A 24 -22.18 11.25 10.63
N THR A 25 -21.40 11.33 9.57
CA THR A 25 -20.30 12.30 9.48
C THR A 25 -20.75 13.66 8.96
N GLY A 26 -21.98 13.77 8.45
CA GLY A 26 -22.50 14.96 7.81
C GLY A 26 -21.65 15.37 6.60
N ASN A 27 -21.77 16.64 6.22
CA ASN A 27 -20.96 17.17 5.09
C ASN A 27 -19.53 17.57 5.51
N ARG A 28 -19.06 17.17 6.70
CA ARG A 28 -17.73 17.51 7.21
C ARG A 28 -16.61 16.79 6.45
N TYR A 29 -16.91 15.60 5.85
CA TYR A 29 -15.95 14.79 5.11
C TYR A 29 -16.53 14.36 3.77
N GLN A 30 -15.73 14.51 2.72
CA GLN A 30 -16.05 13.95 1.41
C GLN A 30 -15.56 12.51 1.35
N TRP A 31 -16.45 11.57 1.60
CA TRP A 31 -16.17 10.15 1.44
C TRP A 31 -16.22 9.77 -0.03
N CYS A 32 -15.22 9.03 -0.49
CA CYS A 32 -15.16 8.52 -1.83
C CYS A 32 -15.23 6.98 -1.81
N ARG A 33 -16.06 6.41 -2.64
CA ARG A 33 -16.04 4.96 -2.87
C ARG A 33 -14.88 4.60 -3.80
N LEU A 34 -14.28 3.43 -3.57
CA LEU A 34 -13.15 2.98 -4.40
C LEU A 34 -13.51 2.96 -5.89
N VAL A 35 -14.73 2.54 -6.25
CA VAL A 35 -15.20 2.54 -7.63
C VAL A 35 -15.13 3.94 -8.27
N GLU A 36 -15.57 4.97 -7.56
CA GLU A 36 -15.54 6.37 -8.02
C GLU A 36 -14.11 6.88 -8.20
N LEU A 37 -13.21 6.48 -7.29
CA LEU A 37 -11.79 6.82 -7.39
C LEU A 37 -11.16 6.19 -8.64
N LEU A 38 -11.40 4.91 -8.87
CA LEU A 38 -10.85 4.18 -10.01
C LEU A 38 -11.44 4.63 -11.34
N ASP A 39 -12.70 5.08 -11.36
CA ASP A 39 -13.34 5.63 -12.56
C ASP A 39 -12.79 7.02 -12.93
N LYS A 40 -12.35 7.78 -11.92
CA LYS A 40 -11.87 9.16 -12.10
C LYS A 40 -10.38 9.23 -12.43
N TYR A 41 -9.58 8.28 -11.95
CA TYR A 41 -8.11 8.31 -12.01
C TYR A 41 -7.56 6.98 -12.54
N ASP A 42 -7.88 6.67 -13.79
CA ASP A 42 -7.45 5.42 -14.47
C ASP A 42 -5.99 5.48 -14.98
N ASP A 43 -5.47 6.69 -15.17
CA ASP A 43 -4.11 6.98 -15.63
C ASP A 43 -3.10 7.16 -14.47
N VAL A 44 -3.58 7.21 -13.23
CA VAL A 44 -2.74 7.43 -12.03
C VAL A 44 -2.41 6.10 -11.35
N LYS A 45 -1.16 5.95 -10.92
CA LYS A 45 -0.77 4.81 -10.10
C LYS A 45 -1.35 4.90 -8.69
N ILE A 46 -2.20 3.94 -8.33
CA ILE A 46 -2.93 3.91 -7.06
C ILE A 46 -2.47 2.71 -6.23
N SER A 47 -2.08 2.97 -4.97
CA SER A 47 -1.81 1.92 -3.99
C SER A 47 -3.00 1.74 -3.05
N ILE A 48 -3.51 0.52 -2.97
CA ILE A 48 -4.67 0.15 -2.16
C ILE A 48 -4.24 -0.81 -1.05
N ASP A 49 -4.39 -0.39 0.21
CA ASP A 49 -4.06 -1.23 1.37
C ASP A 49 -5.33 -1.90 1.94
N VAL A 50 -5.43 -3.22 1.79
CA VAL A 50 -6.57 -4.02 2.24
C VAL A 50 -6.46 -4.31 3.73
N LYS A 51 -7.22 -3.59 4.55
CA LYS A 51 -7.15 -3.66 6.02
C LYS A 51 -7.94 -4.83 6.61
N HIS A 52 -9.03 -5.26 5.95
CA HIS A 52 -9.96 -6.29 6.47
C HIS A 52 -10.22 -7.40 5.46
N SER A 53 -10.39 -8.64 5.95
CA SER A 53 -10.59 -9.81 5.08
C SER A 53 -11.92 -9.76 4.33
N PHE A 54 -12.98 -9.21 4.90
CA PHE A 54 -14.27 -9.06 4.19
C PHE A 54 -14.22 -8.05 3.03
N ALA A 55 -13.17 -7.22 2.94
CA ALA A 55 -12.96 -6.33 1.80
C ALA A 55 -12.29 -7.04 0.60
N VAL A 56 -11.75 -8.25 0.78
CA VAL A 56 -11.00 -8.98 -0.26
C VAL A 56 -11.91 -9.37 -1.42
N GLU A 57 -13.01 -10.07 -1.15
CA GLU A 57 -13.91 -10.54 -2.21
C GLU A 57 -14.61 -9.41 -2.99
N PRO A 58 -15.14 -8.35 -2.34
CA PRO A 58 -15.65 -7.18 -3.05
C PRO A 58 -14.58 -6.49 -3.92
N LEU A 59 -13.33 -6.40 -3.42
CA LEU A 59 -12.23 -5.84 -4.20
C LEU A 59 -11.93 -6.68 -5.44
N ILE A 60 -11.79 -8.00 -5.29
CA ILE A 60 -11.54 -8.91 -6.40
C ILE A 60 -12.65 -8.79 -7.46
N LYS A 61 -13.92 -8.78 -7.03
CA LYS A 61 -15.06 -8.60 -7.93
C LYS A 61 -15.00 -7.29 -8.72
N LEU A 62 -14.62 -6.20 -8.05
CA LEU A 62 -14.45 -4.89 -8.67
C LEU A 62 -13.31 -4.90 -9.70
N LEU A 63 -12.16 -5.50 -9.36
CA LEU A 63 -10.95 -5.45 -10.18
C LEU A 63 -11.00 -6.39 -11.39
N ARG A 64 -11.76 -7.49 -11.35
CA ARG A 64 -11.91 -8.42 -12.50
C ARG A 64 -12.42 -7.78 -13.78
N GLN A 65 -13.11 -6.66 -13.67
CA GLN A 65 -13.74 -5.95 -14.78
C GLN A 65 -12.98 -4.68 -15.16
N ARG A 66 -11.72 -4.50 -14.67
CA ARG A 66 -10.97 -3.27 -14.84
C ARG A 66 -9.54 -3.53 -15.29
N ASN A 67 -8.95 -2.53 -15.94
CA ASN A 67 -7.51 -2.48 -16.09
C ASN A 67 -6.85 -2.29 -14.71
N THR A 68 -5.88 -3.12 -14.38
CA THR A 68 -5.19 -3.12 -13.08
C THR A 68 -3.71 -2.75 -13.18
N GLU A 69 -3.21 -2.36 -14.35
CA GLU A 69 -1.79 -2.05 -14.59
C GLU A 69 -1.24 -0.95 -13.67
N ASN A 70 -2.09 0.04 -13.37
CA ASN A 70 -1.75 1.15 -12.49
C ASN A 70 -2.07 0.89 -11.01
N LEU A 71 -2.46 -0.33 -10.63
CA LEU A 71 -2.85 -0.65 -9.27
C LEU A 71 -1.77 -1.45 -8.55
N ILE A 72 -1.51 -1.09 -7.29
CA ILE A 72 -0.67 -1.85 -6.37
C ILE A 72 -1.55 -2.25 -5.17
N ILE A 73 -1.77 -3.54 -4.98
CA ILE A 73 -2.59 -4.02 -3.87
C ILE A 73 -1.69 -4.46 -2.72
N GLY A 74 -1.90 -3.86 -1.56
CA GLY A 74 -1.14 -4.16 -0.35
C GLY A 74 -1.99 -4.72 0.78
N SER A 75 -1.35 -5.44 1.69
CA SER A 75 -1.90 -5.78 3.00
C SER A 75 -0.80 -6.20 3.96
N PHE A 76 -0.98 -5.90 5.25
CA PHE A 76 -0.14 -6.46 6.32
C PHE A 76 -0.40 -7.95 6.57
N SER A 77 -1.49 -8.51 6.05
CA SER A 77 -1.82 -9.94 6.13
C SER A 77 -1.37 -10.68 4.87
N GLY A 78 -0.41 -11.59 5.03
CA GLY A 78 0.02 -12.47 3.93
C GLY A 78 -1.12 -13.29 3.35
N LYS A 79 -2.03 -13.78 4.19
CA LYS A 79 -3.22 -14.55 3.75
C LYS A 79 -4.11 -13.76 2.79
N ARG A 80 -4.33 -12.46 3.07
CA ARG A 80 -5.12 -11.60 2.16
C ARG A 80 -4.43 -11.41 0.83
N VAL A 81 -3.12 -11.18 0.85
CA VAL A 81 -2.33 -11.04 -0.38
C VAL A 81 -2.34 -12.34 -1.19
N GLU A 82 -2.12 -13.49 -0.55
CA GLU A 82 -2.18 -14.80 -1.19
C GLU A 82 -3.55 -15.09 -1.81
N GLU A 83 -4.64 -14.76 -1.11
CA GLU A 83 -6.00 -14.90 -1.63
C GLU A 83 -6.24 -14.02 -2.86
N ILE A 84 -5.79 -12.75 -2.83
CA ILE A 84 -5.91 -11.83 -3.96
C ILE A 84 -5.15 -12.36 -5.17
N ILE A 85 -3.88 -12.79 -4.99
CA ILE A 85 -3.05 -13.34 -6.07
C ILE A 85 -3.66 -14.62 -6.65
N SER A 86 -4.22 -15.49 -5.81
CA SER A 86 -4.84 -16.73 -6.28
C SER A 86 -6.02 -16.49 -7.24
N LYS A 87 -6.70 -15.36 -7.12
CA LYS A 87 -7.87 -14.98 -7.92
C LYS A 87 -7.58 -13.95 -9.01
N LEU A 88 -6.48 -13.22 -8.88
CA LEU A 88 -5.96 -12.20 -9.80
C LEU A 88 -4.44 -12.38 -9.95
N PRO A 89 -3.97 -13.40 -10.71
CA PRO A 89 -2.55 -13.79 -10.73
C PRO A 89 -1.61 -12.70 -11.26
N ASP A 90 -2.10 -11.85 -12.16
CA ASP A 90 -1.30 -10.79 -12.80
C ASP A 90 -1.30 -9.48 -12.03
N ILE A 91 -2.02 -9.42 -10.89
CA ILE A 91 -2.11 -8.19 -10.10
C ILE A 91 -0.77 -7.84 -9.44
N THR A 92 -0.38 -6.60 -9.56
CA THR A 92 0.78 -6.08 -8.82
C THR A 92 0.46 -5.92 -7.34
N THR A 93 1.32 -6.49 -6.47
CA THR A 93 1.10 -6.40 -5.03
C THR A 93 2.30 -5.82 -4.29
N SER A 94 2.05 -5.27 -3.09
CA SER A 94 3.14 -4.96 -2.17
C SER A 94 3.68 -6.23 -1.50
N LEU A 95 4.98 -6.19 -1.15
CA LEU A 95 5.60 -7.26 -0.35
C LEU A 95 4.91 -7.38 1.01
N THR A 96 4.68 -8.61 1.43
CA THR A 96 4.24 -8.93 2.79
C THR A 96 5.39 -8.75 3.79
N PRO A 97 5.11 -8.60 5.10
CA PRO A 97 6.16 -8.54 6.12
C PRO A 97 7.15 -9.72 6.09
N ARG A 98 6.66 -10.93 5.73
CA ARG A 98 7.49 -12.12 5.59
C ARG A 98 8.46 -12.01 4.41
N GLU A 99 7.99 -11.50 3.28
CA GLU A 99 8.81 -11.29 2.07
C GLU A 99 9.86 -10.19 2.32
N ILE A 100 9.49 -9.08 2.99
CA ILE A 100 10.44 -8.04 3.41
C ILE A 100 11.55 -8.63 4.29
N THR A 101 11.18 -9.47 5.26
CA THR A 101 12.13 -10.16 6.14
C THR A 101 13.03 -11.09 5.32
N SER A 102 12.47 -11.84 4.36
CA SER A 102 13.25 -12.76 3.50
C SER A 102 14.31 -12.01 2.68
N ILE A 103 13.98 -10.86 2.12
CA ILE A 103 14.94 -10.00 1.41
C ILE A 103 16.00 -9.45 2.38
N LYS A 104 15.57 -8.93 3.53
CA LYS A 104 16.45 -8.33 4.53
C LYS A 104 17.52 -9.30 5.01
N PHE A 105 17.17 -10.57 5.21
CA PHE A 105 18.09 -11.61 5.71
C PHE A 105 18.62 -12.54 4.61
N ARG A 106 18.24 -12.35 3.35
CA ARG A 106 18.60 -13.20 2.20
C ARG A 106 18.14 -14.65 2.32
N ILE A 107 17.02 -14.90 2.98
CA ILE A 107 16.46 -16.25 3.17
C ILE A 107 15.31 -16.47 2.17
N GLY A 108 15.52 -17.29 1.15
CA GLY A 108 14.49 -17.64 0.16
C GLY A 108 14.01 -16.51 -0.75
N HIS A 109 14.65 -15.33 -0.71
CA HIS A 109 14.24 -14.11 -1.41
C HIS A 109 14.30 -14.22 -2.94
N LYS A 110 15.14 -15.10 -3.50
CA LYS A 110 15.29 -15.29 -4.96
C LYS A 110 13.99 -15.71 -5.65
N LYS A 111 13.04 -16.30 -4.91
CA LYS A 111 11.70 -16.67 -5.40
C LYS A 111 10.85 -15.46 -5.80
N LEU A 112 11.22 -14.26 -5.34
CA LEU A 112 10.50 -13.02 -5.62
C LEU A 112 10.95 -12.35 -6.93
N LYS A 113 12.04 -12.84 -7.55
CA LYS A 113 12.58 -12.24 -8.78
C LYS A 113 11.58 -12.37 -9.93
N GLY A 114 11.30 -11.24 -10.58
CA GLY A 114 10.40 -11.20 -11.74
C GLY A 114 8.90 -11.25 -11.39
N LEU A 115 8.54 -11.31 -10.11
CA LEU A 115 7.14 -11.18 -9.72
C LEU A 115 6.70 -9.70 -9.73
N PRO A 116 5.42 -9.39 -10.06
CA PRO A 116 4.90 -8.03 -10.04
C PRO A 116 4.74 -7.55 -8.58
N ARG A 117 5.84 -7.14 -7.97
CA ARG A 117 5.94 -6.74 -6.55
C ARG A 117 6.51 -5.35 -6.38
N TYR A 118 6.03 -4.68 -5.32
CA TYR A 118 6.58 -3.42 -4.82
C TYR A 118 6.94 -3.54 -3.34
N ALA A 119 8.07 -3.00 -2.94
CA ALA A 119 8.45 -2.92 -1.53
C ALA A 119 7.92 -1.61 -0.92
N MET A 120 6.73 -1.65 -0.32
CA MET A 120 6.14 -0.55 0.43
C MET A 120 6.58 -0.67 1.89
N VAL A 121 7.65 0.01 2.29
CA VAL A 121 8.31 -0.24 3.59
C VAL A 121 8.42 1.01 4.46
N PRO A 122 8.31 0.87 5.80
CA PRO A 122 8.61 1.97 6.70
C PRO A 122 10.12 2.23 6.76
N ARG A 123 10.50 3.45 7.13
CA ARG A 123 11.91 3.78 7.41
C ARG A 123 12.51 2.86 8.48
N LYS A 124 11.73 2.61 9.54
CA LYS A 124 12.08 1.71 10.66
C LYS A 124 10.86 0.87 11.05
N SER A 125 11.09 -0.32 11.57
CA SER A 125 10.06 -1.18 12.17
C SER A 125 10.67 -1.90 13.38
N ASN A 126 9.99 -1.88 14.52
CA ASN A 126 10.43 -2.50 15.77
C ASN A 126 11.90 -2.16 16.12
N GLY A 127 12.26 -0.87 16.05
CA GLY A 127 13.62 -0.38 16.32
C GLY A 127 14.65 -0.63 15.20
N MET A 128 14.36 -1.48 14.24
CA MET A 128 15.29 -1.80 13.16
C MET A 128 15.07 -0.89 11.94
N LYS A 129 16.15 -0.41 11.34
CA LYS A 129 16.13 0.28 10.06
C LYS A 129 15.79 -0.74 8.96
N ILE A 130 14.71 -0.48 8.20
CA ILE A 130 14.28 -1.30 7.06
C ILE A 130 14.79 -0.69 5.75
N ALA A 131 14.40 0.56 5.45
CA ALA A 131 14.85 1.28 4.27
C ALA A 131 16.32 1.69 4.40
N THR A 132 17.22 0.79 4.07
CA THR A 132 18.68 0.99 4.04
C THR A 132 19.19 0.78 2.62
N ARG A 133 20.34 1.38 2.25
CA ARG A 133 20.98 1.14 0.95
C ARG A 133 21.08 -0.36 0.67
N ARG A 134 21.52 -1.15 1.65
CA ARG A 134 21.65 -2.61 1.49
C ARG A 134 20.33 -3.32 1.19
N PHE A 135 19.21 -2.91 1.80
CA PHE A 135 17.88 -3.46 1.51
C PHE A 135 17.42 -3.05 0.12
N ILE A 136 17.59 -1.77 -0.23
CA ILE A 136 17.20 -1.22 -1.53
C ILE A 136 17.94 -1.90 -2.67
N ASN A 137 19.27 -2.04 -2.57
CA ASN A 137 20.07 -2.74 -3.58
C ASN A 137 19.60 -4.21 -3.78
N ARG A 138 19.21 -4.89 -2.69
CA ARG A 138 18.66 -6.26 -2.80
C ARG A 138 17.31 -6.31 -3.48
N CYS A 139 16.46 -5.32 -3.28
CA CYS A 139 15.21 -5.18 -4.01
C CYS A 139 15.48 -4.92 -5.50
N GLU A 140 16.44 -4.06 -5.80
CA GLU A 140 16.87 -3.76 -7.17
C GLU A 140 17.40 -5.01 -7.89
N GLU A 141 18.23 -5.84 -7.24
CA GLU A 141 18.69 -7.14 -7.76
C GLU A 141 17.53 -8.08 -8.14
N LEU A 142 16.36 -7.90 -7.52
CA LEU A 142 15.14 -8.66 -7.76
C LEU A 142 14.17 -7.99 -8.74
N GLY A 143 14.47 -6.76 -9.17
CA GLY A 143 13.57 -5.94 -9.99
C GLY A 143 12.37 -5.38 -9.20
N ILE A 144 12.50 -5.21 -7.88
CA ILE A 144 11.44 -4.76 -6.99
C ILE A 144 11.64 -3.28 -6.63
N PRO A 145 10.81 -2.35 -7.13
CA PRO A 145 10.85 -0.95 -6.74
C PRO A 145 10.55 -0.75 -5.24
N VAL A 146 11.23 0.21 -4.60
CA VAL A 146 11.10 0.49 -3.17
C VAL A 146 10.48 1.85 -2.92
N TYR A 147 9.33 1.87 -2.25
CA TYR A 147 8.65 3.06 -1.77
C TYR A 147 8.71 3.12 -0.25
N VAL A 148 9.13 4.27 0.29
CA VAL A 148 9.33 4.41 1.74
C VAL A 148 8.28 5.33 2.36
N TRP A 149 7.61 4.88 3.42
CA TRP A 149 6.54 5.57 4.14
C TRP A 149 6.81 5.65 5.65
N THR A 150 6.24 6.55 6.43
CA THR A 150 5.72 7.83 5.95
C THR A 150 6.82 8.85 6.15
N ILE A 151 7.20 9.59 5.14
CA ILE A 151 8.33 10.52 5.16
C ILE A 151 7.80 11.95 4.98
N ASN A 152 7.83 12.72 6.04
CA ASN A 152 7.34 14.11 6.10
C ASN A 152 8.49 15.13 6.24
N ASN A 153 9.71 14.76 5.87
CA ASN A 153 10.89 15.60 5.93
C ASN A 153 11.65 15.54 4.60
N LYS A 154 11.92 16.72 4.00
CA LYS A 154 12.57 16.84 2.69
C LYS A 154 14.00 16.31 2.68
N ALA A 155 14.77 16.54 3.74
CA ALA A 155 16.15 16.05 3.83
C ALA A 155 16.18 14.52 3.90
N GLU A 156 15.26 13.91 4.66
CA GLU A 156 15.14 12.45 4.75
C GLU A 156 14.69 11.85 3.41
N ALA A 157 13.73 12.48 2.72
CA ALA A 157 13.30 12.06 1.39
C ALA A 157 14.46 12.07 0.39
N ASN A 158 15.21 13.18 0.34
CA ASN A 158 16.39 13.30 -0.52
C ASN A 158 17.44 12.23 -0.19
N TYR A 159 17.69 11.97 1.09
CA TYR A 159 18.59 10.89 1.50
C TYR A 159 18.13 9.53 0.97
N LEU A 160 16.84 9.21 1.12
CA LEU A 160 16.28 7.93 0.68
C LEU A 160 16.33 7.77 -0.84
N THR A 161 16.02 8.80 -1.58
CA THR A 161 16.15 8.84 -3.05
C THR A 161 17.60 8.64 -3.48
N ASN A 162 18.55 9.32 -2.83
CA ASN A 162 19.99 9.21 -3.12
C ASN A 162 20.55 7.81 -2.80
N ILE A 163 19.93 7.04 -1.94
CA ILE A 163 20.31 5.65 -1.69
C ILE A 163 19.55 4.64 -2.54
N GLY A 164 18.72 5.11 -3.49
CA GLY A 164 18.07 4.29 -4.51
C GLY A 164 16.59 3.97 -4.27
N ALA A 165 15.91 4.64 -3.31
CA ALA A 165 14.47 4.49 -3.18
C ALA A 165 13.76 4.99 -4.44
N SER A 166 12.81 4.19 -4.95
CA SER A 166 12.04 4.48 -6.17
C SER A 166 10.98 5.56 -5.95
N GLY A 167 10.56 5.74 -4.70
CA GLY A 167 9.58 6.77 -4.34
C GLY A 167 9.40 6.92 -2.83
N ILE A 168 8.70 8.00 -2.50
CA ILE A 168 8.41 8.41 -1.12
C ILE A 168 6.89 8.53 -0.96
N VAL A 169 6.36 7.99 0.13
CA VAL A 169 4.97 8.20 0.57
C VAL A 169 4.97 9.20 1.71
N THR A 170 4.22 10.28 1.55
CA THR A 170 4.16 11.40 2.51
C THR A 170 2.72 11.81 2.80
N ASP A 171 2.45 12.30 4.00
CA ASP A 171 1.19 12.96 4.34
C ASP A 171 1.18 14.45 3.91
N ASN A 172 2.36 14.99 3.57
CA ASN A 172 2.53 16.40 3.22
C ASN A 172 3.23 16.56 1.85
N PHE A 173 2.49 16.33 0.78
CA PHE A 173 3.01 16.44 -0.59
C PHE A 173 3.50 17.87 -0.93
N LYS A 174 2.98 18.89 -0.27
CA LYS A 174 3.38 20.29 -0.48
C LYS A 174 4.86 20.54 -0.16
N LEU A 175 5.48 19.69 0.65
CA LEU A 175 6.94 19.77 0.91
C LEU A 175 7.79 19.46 -0.33
N PHE A 176 7.19 18.86 -1.37
CA PHE A 176 7.89 18.34 -2.55
C PHE A 176 7.49 19.08 -3.84
N LEU A 177 6.55 20.01 -3.74
CA LEU A 177 6.24 21.01 -4.76
C LEU A 177 7.13 22.23 -4.56
#